data_8aa63e4c60ffcb06a2eb3c78d38ea431
#
_entry.id   8aa63e4c60ffcb06a2eb3c78d38ea431
#
_cell.length_a   1.000
_cell.length_b   1.000
_cell.length_c   1.000
_cell.angle_alpha   90.00
_cell.angle_beta   90.00
_cell.angle_gamma   90.00
#
_symmetry.space_group_name_H-M   'P 1'
#
loop_
_entity.id
_entity.type
_entity.pdbx_description
1 polymer ?
#
loop_
_entity_poly.entity_id
_entity_poly.type
_entity_poly.pdbx_seq_one_letter_code
_entity_poly.pdbx_strand_id
1 'polypeptide(L)'
;MAGKTLYDKLWDAHEVKRRDDGSSLIYIDRHILHEVTSPQAFEGLRLAGRKPWRIDANIATPDHNVPTTRAERQGGLEAIADEVSRIQVKTLDENCDDFGILEFKMNDVRQGIVHVVGPEQGATLPGMTVVCGDSHTSTHGAFGALAHGIGTSEVEHVLATQCLVAKKMKNMQVRVEGKLPAGVTAKDIVLAVIGKIGTAGGNGHALEFAGSAIRDLSVEGRMTICNMAIEAGARVGLVAVDEKTIAYVEGRPFAPKGADWEKAVAAWRDLVSDADAHFDTVVELRAEDIIPQVSWGTSPEMVLPVDQRVPDPAVEADPVKRGSIERALKYMGLAANQAITDIQLDRVFIGSCTNSRIEDLRAAAEVAKGRKVASTIKQALVVPGSGLVKQQAEKEGLDKIFIEAGFEWREPGCSMCLAMNPDRLESGEHCASTSNRNFEGRQGAGGRTHLVSPAMAAAAAVTGRFIDVRELLK
;
A
#
# COMPACT_ATOMS: atom_id res chain seq x y z
N MET A 1 18.52 26.93 17.00
CA MET A 1 17.20 26.27 17.04
C MET A 1 17.47 24.79 16.99
N ALA A 2 16.67 23.95 17.66
CA ALA A 2 16.83 22.51 17.54
C ALA A 2 16.55 22.09 16.09
N GLY A 3 17.24 21.04 15.63
CA GLY A 3 17.03 20.49 14.29
C GLY A 3 15.61 20.00 14.09
N LYS A 4 15.11 20.05 12.86
CA LYS A 4 13.78 19.63 12.46
C LYS A 4 13.81 18.27 11.81
N THR A 5 12.82 17.43 12.12
CA THR A 5 12.57 16.19 11.35
C THR A 5 11.98 16.53 9.97
N LEU A 6 12.01 15.59 9.05
CA LEU A 6 11.32 15.72 7.76
C LEU A 6 9.83 16.03 7.97
N TYR A 7 9.17 15.35 8.92
CA TYR A 7 7.79 15.62 9.26
C TYR A 7 7.57 17.05 9.77
N ASP A 8 8.45 17.57 10.62
CA ASP A 8 8.37 18.95 11.11
C ASP A 8 8.48 19.96 9.97
N LYS A 9 9.41 19.74 9.02
CA LYS A 9 9.58 20.62 7.85
C LYS A 9 8.33 20.63 6.98
N LEU A 10 7.77 19.46 6.70
CA LEU A 10 6.54 19.32 5.89
C LEU A 10 5.34 19.96 6.60
N TRP A 11 5.18 19.73 7.89
CA TRP A 11 4.10 20.31 8.66
C TRP A 11 4.17 21.83 8.68
N ASP A 12 5.33 22.37 9.05
CA ASP A 12 5.51 23.82 9.18
C ASP A 12 5.34 24.56 7.85
N ALA A 13 5.66 23.91 6.71
CA ALA A 13 5.45 24.48 5.38
C ALA A 13 3.97 24.56 4.98
N HIS A 14 3.09 23.75 5.60
CA HIS A 14 1.66 23.67 5.24
C HIS A 14 0.74 24.16 6.35
N GLU A 15 1.25 24.52 7.53
CA GLU A 15 0.44 25.07 8.62
C GLU A 15 -0.04 26.47 8.25
N VAL A 16 -1.31 26.59 7.85
CA VAL A 16 -1.94 27.88 7.51
C VAL A 16 -2.26 28.68 8.77
N LYS A 17 -2.76 27.99 9.81
CA LYS A 17 -3.15 28.63 11.07
C LYS A 17 -3.16 27.62 12.20
N ARG A 18 -2.49 27.95 13.30
CA ARG A 18 -2.64 27.26 14.57
C ARG A 18 -3.87 27.78 15.32
N ARG A 19 -4.66 26.88 15.89
CA ARG A 19 -5.88 27.18 16.65
C ARG A 19 -5.60 27.13 18.15
N ASP A 20 -6.47 27.74 18.93
CA ASP A 20 -6.34 27.81 20.40
C ASP A 20 -6.47 26.45 21.09
N ASP A 21 -7.14 25.49 20.45
CA ASP A 21 -7.29 24.10 20.94
C ASP A 21 -6.06 23.21 20.64
N GLY A 22 -4.99 23.80 20.12
CA GLY A 22 -3.75 23.08 19.74
C GLY A 22 -3.83 22.32 18.43
N SER A 23 -4.95 22.37 17.71
CA SER A 23 -5.04 21.89 16.32
C SER A 23 -4.53 22.93 15.35
N SER A 24 -4.24 22.52 14.11
CA SER A 24 -3.81 23.40 13.04
C SER A 24 -4.65 23.18 11.79
N LEU A 25 -4.86 24.26 11.05
CA LEU A 25 -5.38 24.19 9.69
C LEU A 25 -4.21 23.95 8.74
N ILE A 26 -4.23 22.81 8.05
CA ILE A 26 -3.17 22.36 7.13
C ILE A 26 -3.68 22.48 5.71
N TYR A 27 -2.90 23.12 4.84
CA TYR A 27 -3.16 23.20 3.40
C TYR A 27 -2.87 21.86 2.73
N ILE A 28 -3.71 21.46 1.77
CA ILE A 28 -3.59 20.22 1.01
C ILE A 28 -3.25 20.52 -0.46
N ASP A 29 -2.10 20.05 -0.93
CA ASP A 29 -1.65 20.28 -2.30
C ASP A 29 -2.32 19.36 -3.32
N ARG A 30 -2.53 18.08 -2.94
CA ARG A 30 -3.09 17.08 -3.82
C ARG A 30 -4.17 16.27 -3.11
N HIS A 31 -5.30 16.12 -3.76
CA HIS A 31 -6.38 15.23 -3.34
C HIS A 31 -6.61 14.17 -4.42
N ILE A 32 -6.49 12.90 -4.05
CA ILE A 32 -6.76 11.78 -4.95
C ILE A 32 -8.10 11.17 -4.57
N LEU A 33 -8.97 10.98 -5.57
CA LEU A 33 -10.34 10.54 -5.39
C LEU A 33 -10.55 9.15 -5.99
N HIS A 34 -11.42 8.37 -5.36
CA HIS A 34 -11.90 7.10 -5.89
C HIS A 34 -13.40 6.92 -5.60
N GLU A 35 -13.99 5.89 -6.16
CA GLU A 35 -15.45 5.68 -6.19
C GLU A 35 -16.08 5.35 -4.84
N VAL A 36 -15.31 4.87 -3.84
CA VAL A 36 -15.89 4.39 -2.58
C VAL A 36 -16.23 5.53 -1.61
N THR A 37 -15.35 6.53 -1.49
CA THR A 37 -15.46 7.58 -0.46
C THR A 37 -15.87 8.95 -1.00
N SER A 38 -15.96 9.12 -2.31
CA SER A 38 -16.27 10.41 -2.94
C SER A 38 -17.77 10.68 -3.16
N PRO A 39 -18.68 9.71 -3.37
CA PRO A 39 -20.07 10.01 -3.72
C PRO A 39 -20.79 10.94 -2.75
N GLN A 40 -20.76 10.63 -1.45
CA GLN A 40 -21.42 11.42 -0.42
C GLN A 40 -20.76 12.80 -0.24
N ALA A 41 -19.44 12.89 -0.46
CA ALA A 41 -18.71 14.16 -0.39
C ALA A 41 -19.16 15.12 -1.49
N PHE A 42 -19.33 14.65 -2.71
CA PHE A 42 -19.88 15.46 -3.81
C PHE A 42 -21.34 15.82 -3.62
N GLU A 43 -22.15 14.92 -3.07
CA GLU A 43 -23.53 15.21 -2.72
C GLU A 43 -23.60 16.31 -1.65
N GLY A 44 -22.77 16.24 -0.61
CA GLY A 44 -22.66 17.29 0.41
C GLY A 44 -22.31 18.65 -0.18
N LEU A 45 -21.39 18.71 -1.13
CA LEU A 45 -21.09 19.96 -1.86
C LEU A 45 -22.31 20.51 -2.61
N ARG A 46 -23.05 19.67 -3.35
CA ARG A 46 -24.24 20.09 -4.07
C ARG A 46 -25.32 20.61 -3.14
N LEU A 47 -25.60 19.91 -2.04
CA LEU A 47 -26.60 20.33 -1.03
C LEU A 47 -26.21 21.65 -0.37
N ALA A 48 -24.93 21.90 -0.16
CA ALA A 48 -24.41 23.15 0.38
C ALA A 48 -24.26 24.27 -0.66
N GLY A 49 -24.57 24.02 -1.94
CA GLY A 49 -24.39 24.98 -3.04
C GLY A 49 -22.91 25.35 -3.28
N ARG A 50 -21.99 24.44 -2.96
CA ARG A 50 -20.54 24.64 -3.08
C ARG A 50 -19.97 23.92 -4.29
N LYS A 51 -18.79 24.37 -4.73
CA LYS A 51 -17.98 23.73 -5.77
C LYS A 51 -16.59 23.43 -5.20
N PRO A 52 -15.85 22.46 -5.77
CA PRO A 52 -14.44 22.28 -5.46
C PRO A 52 -13.68 23.61 -5.67
N TRP A 53 -12.87 23.96 -4.68
CA TRP A 53 -12.16 25.24 -4.71
C TRP A 53 -11.00 25.23 -5.70
N ARG A 54 -10.19 24.16 -5.71
CA ARG A 54 -9.10 23.95 -6.68
C ARG A 54 -9.32 22.67 -7.44
N ILE A 55 -9.90 22.78 -8.63
CA ILE A 55 -10.22 21.62 -9.47
C ILE A 55 -8.95 20.86 -9.86
N ASP A 56 -7.89 21.57 -10.25
CA ASP A 56 -6.60 21.03 -10.69
C ASP A 56 -5.78 20.35 -9.59
N ALA A 57 -6.13 20.56 -8.31
CA ALA A 57 -5.54 19.84 -7.19
C ALA A 57 -6.11 18.43 -7.01
N ASN A 58 -7.22 18.12 -7.69
CA ASN A 58 -7.90 16.84 -7.58
C ASN A 58 -7.64 15.98 -8.82
N ILE A 59 -7.41 14.70 -8.60
CA ILE A 59 -7.38 13.65 -9.63
C ILE A 59 -8.20 12.47 -9.15
N ALA A 60 -8.86 11.78 -10.07
CA ALA A 60 -9.72 10.65 -9.76
C ALA A 60 -9.38 9.41 -10.60
N THR A 61 -9.62 8.23 -10.03
CA THR A 61 -9.62 6.97 -10.75
C THR A 61 -10.40 5.93 -9.95
N PRO A 62 -11.25 5.10 -10.57
CA PRO A 62 -11.90 3.99 -9.88
C PRO A 62 -10.91 2.83 -9.74
N ASP A 63 -10.88 2.17 -8.57
CA ASP A 63 -9.93 1.09 -8.30
C ASP A 63 -10.46 -0.08 -7.46
N HIS A 64 -11.46 0.15 -6.60
CA HIS A 64 -11.96 -0.85 -5.68
C HIS A 64 -13.04 -1.75 -6.29
N ASN A 65 -14.01 -1.14 -6.99
CA ASN A 65 -15.20 -1.81 -7.53
C ASN A 65 -15.07 -2.20 -9.01
N VAL A 66 -13.90 -2.06 -9.56
CA VAL A 66 -13.66 -2.37 -10.98
C VAL A 66 -13.40 -3.87 -11.18
N PRO A 67 -13.95 -4.50 -12.23
CA PRO A 67 -13.66 -5.89 -12.53
C PRO A 67 -12.24 -6.06 -13.03
N THR A 68 -11.63 -7.20 -12.76
CA THR A 68 -10.26 -7.53 -13.15
C THR A 68 -10.18 -8.58 -14.26
N THR A 69 -11.28 -9.17 -14.67
CA THR A 69 -11.27 -10.03 -15.85
C THR A 69 -11.35 -9.19 -17.13
N ARG A 70 -10.66 -9.64 -18.17
CA ARG A 70 -10.65 -8.94 -19.46
C ARG A 70 -12.04 -8.83 -20.09
N ALA A 71 -12.84 -9.90 -19.99
CA ALA A 71 -14.17 -9.94 -20.56
C ALA A 71 -15.13 -8.91 -19.91
N GLU A 72 -15.14 -8.84 -18.58
CA GLU A 72 -15.95 -7.86 -17.85
C GLU A 72 -15.43 -6.43 -18.10
N ARG A 73 -14.12 -6.22 -18.13
CA ARG A 73 -13.52 -4.91 -18.40
C ARG A 73 -13.91 -4.39 -19.78
N GLN A 74 -13.91 -5.24 -20.80
CA GLN A 74 -14.35 -4.88 -22.15
C GLN A 74 -15.84 -4.57 -22.25
N GLY A 75 -16.66 -5.14 -21.38
CA GLY A 75 -18.09 -4.85 -21.30
C GLY A 75 -18.44 -3.49 -20.67
N GLY A 76 -17.44 -2.77 -20.13
CA GLY A 76 -17.63 -1.44 -19.54
C GLY A 76 -18.42 -1.47 -18.23
N LEU A 77 -19.03 -0.33 -17.87
CA LEU A 77 -19.81 -0.19 -16.62
C LEU A 77 -20.93 -1.22 -16.51
N GLU A 78 -21.61 -1.53 -17.60
CA GLU A 78 -22.76 -2.46 -17.62
C GLU A 78 -22.36 -3.91 -17.31
N ALA A 79 -21.09 -4.26 -17.46
CA ALA A 79 -20.57 -5.57 -17.10
C ALA A 79 -20.20 -5.72 -15.63
N ILE A 80 -20.24 -4.67 -14.84
CA ILE A 80 -20.07 -4.75 -13.39
C ILE A 80 -21.35 -5.40 -12.82
N ALA A 81 -21.23 -6.65 -12.39
CA ALA A 81 -22.38 -7.46 -11.98
C ALA A 81 -23.01 -6.95 -10.66
N ASP A 82 -22.21 -6.50 -9.71
CA ASP A 82 -22.69 -5.92 -8.46
C ASP A 82 -23.24 -4.51 -8.72
N GLU A 83 -24.53 -4.31 -8.40
CA GLU A 83 -25.23 -3.06 -8.66
C GLU A 83 -24.66 -1.89 -7.88
N VAL A 84 -24.27 -2.10 -6.61
CA VAL A 84 -23.69 -1.04 -5.76
C VAL A 84 -22.35 -0.62 -6.31
N SER A 85 -21.50 -1.56 -6.67
CA SER A 85 -20.19 -1.31 -7.31
C SER A 85 -20.36 -0.53 -8.62
N ARG A 86 -21.31 -0.92 -9.47
CA ARG A 86 -21.61 -0.23 -10.73
C ARG A 86 -22.06 1.22 -10.50
N ILE A 87 -22.98 1.44 -9.54
CA ILE A 87 -23.45 2.78 -9.18
C ILE A 87 -22.30 3.63 -8.68
N GLN A 88 -21.41 3.11 -7.82
CA GLN A 88 -20.29 3.87 -7.29
C GLN A 88 -19.32 4.32 -8.38
N VAL A 89 -18.91 3.43 -9.28
CA VAL A 89 -18.04 3.79 -10.41
C VAL A 89 -18.71 4.82 -11.32
N LYS A 90 -19.97 4.60 -11.69
CA LYS A 90 -20.75 5.56 -12.50
C LYS A 90 -20.87 6.92 -11.83
N THR A 91 -21.11 6.96 -10.51
CA THR A 91 -21.23 8.22 -9.76
C THR A 91 -19.92 8.97 -9.71
N LEU A 92 -18.76 8.28 -9.65
CA LEU A 92 -17.45 8.94 -9.75
C LEU A 92 -17.31 9.62 -11.12
N ASP A 93 -17.59 8.89 -12.22
CA ASP A 93 -17.55 9.43 -13.59
C ASP A 93 -18.43 10.69 -13.72
N GLU A 94 -19.69 10.61 -13.27
CA GLU A 94 -20.64 11.74 -13.33
C GLU A 94 -20.18 12.94 -12.50
N ASN A 95 -19.67 12.71 -11.30
CA ASN A 95 -19.15 13.78 -10.43
C ASN A 95 -17.92 14.46 -11.03
N CYS A 96 -17.01 13.68 -11.60
CA CYS A 96 -15.81 14.24 -12.23
C CYS A 96 -16.15 15.06 -13.48
N ASP A 97 -17.09 14.58 -14.31
CA ASP A 97 -17.59 15.28 -15.48
C ASP A 97 -18.30 16.59 -15.08
N ASP A 98 -19.20 16.57 -14.07
CA ASP A 98 -19.95 17.74 -13.59
C ASP A 98 -19.06 18.84 -13.03
N PHE A 99 -18.01 18.48 -12.31
CA PHE A 99 -17.11 19.45 -11.65
C PHE A 99 -15.82 19.73 -12.43
N GLY A 100 -15.59 19.05 -13.57
CA GLY A 100 -14.41 19.21 -14.41
C GLY A 100 -13.12 18.68 -13.78
N ILE A 101 -13.24 17.67 -12.93
CA ILE A 101 -12.08 17.01 -12.29
C ILE A 101 -11.49 15.98 -13.26
N LEU A 102 -10.17 15.97 -13.40
CA LEU A 102 -9.49 15.00 -14.21
C LEU A 102 -9.67 13.59 -13.61
N GLU A 103 -10.23 12.71 -14.42
CA GLU A 103 -10.41 11.29 -14.08
C GLU A 103 -9.73 10.38 -15.10
N PHE A 104 -9.08 9.33 -14.59
CA PHE A 104 -8.67 8.19 -15.39
C PHE A 104 -9.75 7.10 -15.26
N LYS A 105 -10.76 7.16 -16.13
CA LYS A 105 -11.92 6.27 -16.12
C LYS A 105 -11.50 4.81 -16.31
N MET A 106 -12.38 3.88 -15.98
CA MET A 106 -12.12 2.43 -15.94
C MET A 106 -11.39 1.86 -17.17
N ASN A 107 -11.60 2.40 -18.35
CA ASN A 107 -10.96 1.95 -19.61
C ASN A 107 -9.79 2.84 -20.07
N ASP A 108 -9.41 3.86 -19.31
CA ASP A 108 -8.20 4.65 -19.58
C ASP A 108 -6.96 3.80 -19.25
N VAL A 109 -5.95 3.84 -20.11
CA VAL A 109 -4.69 3.12 -19.87
C VAL A 109 -3.96 3.57 -18.60
N ARG A 110 -4.25 4.77 -18.12
CA ARG A 110 -3.69 5.31 -16.86
C ARG A 110 -4.51 4.91 -15.63
N GLN A 111 -5.68 4.26 -15.82
CA GLN A 111 -6.49 3.77 -14.71
C GLN A 111 -5.69 2.75 -13.89
N GLY A 112 -5.91 2.76 -12.59
CA GLY A 112 -5.29 1.83 -11.65
C GLY A 112 -5.54 2.23 -10.21
N ILE A 113 -4.85 1.57 -9.31
CA ILE A 113 -4.93 1.84 -7.87
C ILE A 113 -4.45 3.26 -7.60
N VAL A 114 -5.22 4.06 -6.85
CA VAL A 114 -4.94 5.48 -6.57
C VAL A 114 -3.50 5.73 -6.09
N HIS A 115 -2.95 4.84 -5.24
CA HIS A 115 -1.59 4.95 -4.70
C HIS A 115 -0.49 4.47 -5.66
N VAL A 116 -0.85 3.91 -6.81
CA VAL A 116 0.05 3.62 -7.94
C VAL A 116 -0.04 4.76 -8.95
N VAL A 117 -1.24 5.17 -9.31
CA VAL A 117 -1.50 6.20 -10.32
C VAL A 117 -0.93 7.56 -9.92
N GLY A 118 -1.14 8.00 -8.67
CA GLY A 118 -0.61 9.27 -8.18
C GLY A 118 0.90 9.43 -8.41
N PRO A 119 1.74 8.51 -7.90
CA PRO A 119 3.18 8.50 -8.16
C PRO A 119 3.54 8.32 -9.64
N GLU A 120 2.89 7.40 -10.33
CA GLU A 120 3.18 7.07 -11.73
C GLU A 120 2.96 8.26 -12.67
N GLN A 121 1.96 9.09 -12.38
CA GLN A 121 1.71 10.31 -13.14
C GLN A 121 2.58 11.50 -12.67
N GLY A 122 3.33 11.36 -11.58
CA GLY A 122 4.03 12.48 -10.96
C GLY A 122 3.08 13.48 -10.29
N ALA A 123 1.87 13.05 -9.97
CA ALA A 123 0.90 13.84 -9.23
C ALA A 123 1.22 13.89 -7.73
N THR A 124 2.06 12.98 -7.27
CA THR A 124 2.73 13.03 -5.98
C THR A 124 4.17 13.49 -6.18
N LEU A 125 4.54 14.60 -5.57
CA LEU A 125 5.88 15.19 -5.65
C LEU A 125 6.43 15.41 -4.24
N PRO A 126 7.78 15.44 -4.09
CA PRO A 126 8.38 15.77 -2.81
C PRO A 126 7.88 17.11 -2.24
N GLY A 127 7.71 17.14 -0.93
CA GLY A 127 7.29 18.35 -0.23
C GLY A 127 5.78 18.63 -0.21
N MET A 128 4.98 17.87 -0.94
CA MET A 128 3.52 18.05 -0.97
C MET A 128 2.83 17.46 0.26
N THR A 129 1.63 18.00 0.54
CA THR A 129 0.60 17.32 1.31
C THR A 129 -0.34 16.57 0.37
N VAL A 130 -0.58 15.26 0.62
CA VAL A 130 -1.42 14.40 -0.23
C VAL A 130 -2.47 13.71 0.62
N VAL A 131 -3.73 13.78 0.21
CA VAL A 131 -4.82 13.07 0.89
C VAL A 131 -5.67 12.27 -0.10
N CYS A 132 -6.28 11.21 0.42
CA CYS A 132 -7.22 10.35 -0.29
C CYS A 132 -8.17 9.71 0.72
N GLY A 133 -9.36 9.34 0.30
CA GLY A 133 -10.32 8.59 1.11
C GLY A 133 -9.93 7.12 1.37
N ASP A 134 -8.65 6.79 1.27
CA ASP A 134 -8.09 5.46 1.53
C ASP A 134 -6.99 5.52 2.58
N SER A 135 -6.97 4.54 3.50
CA SER A 135 -6.03 4.51 4.63
C SER A 135 -4.57 4.33 4.23
N HIS A 136 -4.28 3.76 3.04
CA HIS A 136 -2.93 3.53 2.54
C HIS A 136 -2.33 4.73 1.78
N THR A 137 -2.92 5.91 1.93
CA THR A 137 -2.38 7.17 1.39
C THR A 137 -0.98 7.48 1.93
N SER A 138 -0.60 6.91 3.08
CA SER A 138 0.78 6.96 3.59
C SER A 138 1.83 6.46 2.58
N THR A 139 1.44 5.67 1.57
CA THR A 139 2.32 5.25 0.45
C THR A 139 3.08 6.41 -0.18
N HIS A 140 2.42 7.56 -0.32
CA HIS A 140 2.99 8.75 -0.96
C HIS A 140 4.14 9.39 -0.14
N GLY A 141 4.28 9.03 1.15
CA GLY A 141 5.40 9.46 1.98
C GLY A 141 6.76 8.92 1.54
N ALA A 142 6.79 7.91 0.66
CA ALA A 142 7.99 7.43 -0.02
C ALA A 142 8.69 8.52 -0.86
N PHE A 143 7.97 9.58 -1.19
CA PHE A 143 8.45 10.74 -1.95
C PHE A 143 8.81 11.93 -1.05
N GLY A 144 8.85 11.77 0.27
CA GLY A 144 8.99 12.91 1.18
C GLY A 144 7.76 13.83 1.12
N ALA A 145 6.58 13.28 0.92
CA ALA A 145 5.29 13.97 0.97
C ALA A 145 4.57 13.67 2.29
N LEU A 146 3.94 14.67 2.88
CA LEU A 146 3.08 14.49 4.05
C LEU A 146 1.73 13.94 3.58
N ALA A 147 1.56 12.63 3.68
CA ALA A 147 0.42 11.95 3.09
C ALA A 147 -0.31 11.06 4.09
N HIS A 148 -1.65 11.14 4.11
CA HIS A 148 -2.46 10.29 4.97
C HIS A 148 -3.90 10.14 4.48
N GLY A 149 -4.53 9.03 4.88
CA GLY A 149 -5.94 8.77 4.62
C GLY A 149 -6.86 9.70 5.39
N ILE A 150 -8.02 10.00 4.79
CA ILE A 150 -9.08 10.84 5.36
C ILE A 150 -10.45 10.18 5.21
N GLY A 151 -11.40 10.54 6.08
CA GLY A 151 -12.78 10.07 6.00
C GLY A 151 -13.61 10.87 5.00
N THR A 152 -14.79 10.35 4.63
CA THR A 152 -15.70 10.95 3.65
C THR A 152 -16.04 12.42 3.95
N SER A 153 -16.30 12.77 5.21
CA SER A 153 -16.57 14.17 5.61
C SER A 153 -15.35 15.08 5.39
N GLU A 154 -14.14 14.54 5.58
CA GLU A 154 -12.90 15.26 5.32
C GLU A 154 -12.65 15.41 3.81
N VAL A 155 -13.06 14.41 2.98
CA VAL A 155 -13.05 14.50 1.50
C VAL A 155 -13.88 15.70 1.06
N GLU A 156 -15.13 15.85 1.55
CA GLU A 156 -15.96 17.01 1.27
C GLU A 156 -15.29 18.32 1.70
N HIS A 157 -14.71 18.33 2.91
CA HIS A 157 -14.04 19.51 3.45
C HIS A 157 -12.85 19.93 2.59
N VAL A 158 -12.01 18.98 2.16
CA VAL A 158 -10.86 19.27 1.28
C VAL A 158 -11.32 19.74 -0.09
N LEU A 159 -12.31 19.13 -0.69
CA LEU A 159 -12.90 19.61 -1.96
C LEU A 159 -13.34 21.08 -1.84
N ALA A 160 -14.03 21.43 -0.75
CA ALA A 160 -14.57 22.77 -0.54
C ALA A 160 -13.52 23.84 -0.19
N THR A 161 -12.43 23.47 0.50
CA THR A 161 -11.54 24.44 1.16
C THR A 161 -10.05 24.24 0.88
N GLN A 162 -9.66 23.11 0.36
CA GLN A 162 -8.27 22.67 0.18
C GLN A 162 -7.47 22.63 1.50
N CYS A 163 -8.15 22.48 2.63
CA CYS A 163 -7.54 22.44 3.95
C CYS A 163 -8.14 21.32 4.81
N LEU A 164 -7.38 20.92 5.83
CA LEU A 164 -7.82 20.02 6.90
C LEU A 164 -7.47 20.57 8.27
N VAL A 165 -8.29 20.26 9.27
CA VAL A 165 -7.95 20.48 10.67
C VAL A 165 -7.29 19.21 11.20
N ALA A 166 -6.05 19.34 11.68
CA ALA A 166 -5.26 18.21 12.18
C ALA A 166 -4.47 18.60 13.45
N LYS A 167 -4.08 17.60 14.23
CA LYS A 167 -3.13 17.76 15.33
C LYS A 167 -1.78 17.24 14.91
N LYS A 168 -0.71 18.00 15.24
CA LYS A 168 0.67 17.58 14.97
C LYS A 168 0.98 16.30 15.75
N MET A 169 1.51 15.31 15.06
CA MET A 169 1.92 14.02 15.63
C MET A 169 3.32 14.11 16.22
N LYS A 170 3.68 13.14 17.07
CA LYS A 170 5.04 12.91 17.52
C LYS A 170 5.89 12.33 16.39
N ASN A 171 7.20 12.39 16.54
CA ASN A 171 8.15 11.85 15.58
C ASN A 171 8.68 10.48 16.04
N MET A 172 8.55 9.46 15.17
CA MET A 172 9.16 8.14 15.39
C MET A 172 10.11 7.83 14.23
N GLN A 173 11.34 7.43 14.55
CA GLN A 173 12.26 6.92 13.53
C GLN A 173 12.32 5.40 13.58
N VAL A 174 12.15 4.76 12.43
CA VAL A 174 12.40 3.34 12.21
C VAL A 174 13.69 3.23 11.41
N ARG A 175 14.78 2.85 12.08
CA ARG A 175 16.12 2.76 11.47
C ARG A 175 16.46 1.32 11.14
N VAL A 176 16.75 1.04 9.87
CA VAL A 176 17.20 -0.28 9.41
C VAL A 176 18.59 -0.13 8.79
N GLU A 177 19.59 -0.62 9.51
CA GLU A 177 20.98 -0.54 9.07
C GLU A 177 21.45 -1.88 8.50
N GLY A 178 22.45 -1.81 7.63
CA GLY A 178 23.07 -2.96 7.01
C GLY A 178 22.55 -3.21 5.59
N LYS A 179 22.71 -4.44 5.11
CA LYS A 179 22.31 -4.85 3.77
C LYS A 179 21.34 -6.03 3.82
N LEU A 180 20.24 -5.94 3.11
CA LEU A 180 19.27 -7.04 3.02
C LEU A 180 19.90 -8.29 2.38
N PRO A 181 19.63 -9.48 2.94
CA PRO A 181 19.95 -10.73 2.27
C PRO A 181 19.23 -10.85 0.91
N ALA A 182 19.81 -11.58 -0.03
CA ALA A 182 19.15 -11.87 -1.30
C ALA A 182 17.80 -12.57 -1.05
N GLY A 183 16.75 -12.16 -1.79
CA GLY A 183 15.40 -12.69 -1.65
C GLY A 183 14.56 -12.07 -0.51
N VAL A 184 15.16 -11.19 0.30
CA VAL A 184 14.45 -10.38 1.30
C VAL A 184 14.12 -9.01 0.70
N THR A 185 12.90 -8.53 0.90
CA THR A 185 12.36 -7.34 0.25
C THR A 185 11.89 -6.28 1.25
N ALA A 186 11.45 -5.14 0.75
CA ALA A 186 10.82 -4.08 1.55
C ALA A 186 9.59 -4.57 2.32
N LYS A 187 8.84 -5.55 1.77
CA LYS A 187 7.70 -6.16 2.45
C LYS A 187 8.12 -6.89 3.72
N ASP A 188 9.24 -7.60 3.66
CA ASP A 188 9.77 -8.32 4.81
C ASP A 188 10.26 -7.36 5.89
N ILE A 189 10.86 -6.21 5.50
CA ILE A 189 11.23 -5.15 6.44
C ILE A 189 10.00 -4.67 7.22
N VAL A 190 8.95 -4.24 6.51
CA VAL A 190 7.81 -3.62 7.18
C VAL A 190 7.02 -4.63 8.00
N LEU A 191 6.91 -5.89 7.58
CA LEU A 191 6.32 -6.97 8.37
C LEU A 191 7.13 -7.24 9.64
N ALA A 192 8.47 -7.26 9.56
CA ALA A 192 9.34 -7.38 10.73
C ALA A 192 9.20 -6.20 11.70
N VAL A 193 9.06 -4.97 11.17
CA VAL A 193 8.78 -3.78 11.98
C VAL A 193 7.45 -3.92 12.71
N ILE A 194 6.37 -4.28 12.00
CA ILE A 194 5.04 -4.44 12.58
C ILE A 194 5.05 -5.56 13.63
N GLY A 195 5.72 -6.69 13.36
CA GLY A 195 5.90 -7.76 14.33
C GLY A 195 6.64 -7.31 15.60
N LYS A 196 7.57 -6.36 15.47
CA LYS A 196 8.35 -5.84 16.60
C LYS A 196 7.60 -4.82 17.46
N ILE A 197 6.88 -3.87 16.84
CA ILE A 197 6.22 -2.77 17.57
C ILE A 197 4.72 -2.98 17.77
N GLY A 198 4.12 -3.96 17.10
CA GLY A 198 2.68 -4.22 17.11
C GLY A 198 1.87 -3.25 16.25
N THR A 199 0.59 -3.53 16.10
CA THR A 199 -0.36 -2.72 15.30
C THR A 199 -0.72 -1.37 15.95
N ALA A 200 -0.34 -1.14 17.20
CA ALA A 200 -0.57 0.11 17.92
C ALA A 200 0.71 0.88 18.23
N GLY A 201 1.90 0.34 17.91
CA GLY A 201 3.19 0.93 18.27
C GLY A 201 3.43 2.33 17.69
N GLY A 202 2.92 2.59 16.51
CA GLY A 202 3.00 3.89 15.82
C GLY A 202 1.87 4.88 16.13
N ASN A 203 0.93 4.55 17.01
CA ASN A 203 -0.20 5.42 17.30
C ASN A 203 0.26 6.82 17.77
N GLY A 204 -0.30 7.86 17.14
CA GLY A 204 0.03 9.25 17.44
C GLY A 204 1.39 9.73 16.93
N HIS A 205 2.08 8.92 16.13
CA HIS A 205 3.37 9.25 15.53
C HIS A 205 3.29 9.34 13.99
N ALA A 206 4.15 10.19 13.43
CA ALA A 206 4.60 10.10 12.05
C ALA A 206 5.88 9.24 12.02
N LEU A 207 5.90 8.18 11.23
CA LEU A 207 7.04 7.30 11.11
C LEU A 207 7.97 7.80 10.00
N GLU A 208 9.26 7.98 10.32
CA GLU A 208 10.32 8.19 9.34
C GLU A 208 11.18 6.94 9.25
N PHE A 209 11.17 6.29 8.09
CA PHE A 209 12.02 5.15 7.81
C PHE A 209 13.40 5.64 7.34
N ALA A 210 14.46 5.19 8.01
CA ALA A 210 15.82 5.62 7.81
C ALA A 210 16.83 4.45 7.90
N GLY A 211 18.09 4.74 7.66
CA GLY A 211 19.18 3.75 7.70
C GLY A 211 19.66 3.35 6.30
N SER A 212 20.78 2.63 6.27
CA SER A 212 21.43 2.24 5.02
C SER A 212 20.55 1.33 4.17
N ALA A 213 19.88 0.35 4.78
CA ALA A 213 18.99 -0.56 4.07
C ALA A 213 17.79 0.17 3.43
N ILE A 214 17.26 1.22 4.09
CA ILE A 214 16.15 2.02 3.53
C ILE A 214 16.62 2.89 2.36
N ARG A 215 17.82 3.49 2.46
CA ARG A 215 18.41 4.24 1.34
C ARG A 215 18.69 3.37 0.13
N ASP A 216 19.04 2.10 0.36
CA ASP A 216 19.31 1.14 -0.72
C ASP A 216 18.04 0.69 -1.46
N LEU A 217 16.86 0.77 -0.84
CA LEU A 217 15.58 0.45 -1.50
C LEU A 217 15.37 1.32 -2.74
N SER A 218 14.70 0.73 -3.72
CA SER A 218 14.04 1.46 -4.80
C SER A 218 12.92 2.35 -4.26
N VAL A 219 12.40 3.25 -5.08
CA VAL A 219 11.24 4.08 -4.69
C VAL A 219 10.01 3.19 -4.48
N GLU A 220 9.83 2.15 -5.29
CA GLU A 220 8.77 1.16 -5.14
C GLU A 220 8.87 0.40 -3.82
N GLY A 221 10.07 0.02 -3.40
CA GLY A 221 10.31 -0.57 -2.09
C GLY A 221 9.98 0.39 -0.94
N ARG A 222 10.34 1.68 -1.09
CA ARG A 222 9.96 2.73 -0.13
C ARG A 222 8.44 2.94 -0.09
N MET A 223 7.75 2.87 -1.22
CA MET A 223 6.28 2.89 -1.26
C MET A 223 5.69 1.72 -0.46
N THR A 224 6.27 0.53 -0.55
CA THR A 224 5.81 -0.64 0.23
C THR A 224 5.91 -0.42 1.73
N ILE A 225 7.04 0.09 2.24
CA ILE A 225 7.18 0.34 3.68
C ILE A 225 6.29 1.48 4.18
N CYS A 226 6.19 2.57 3.43
CA CYS A 226 5.29 3.68 3.76
C CYS A 226 3.81 3.27 3.68
N ASN A 227 3.43 2.44 2.70
CA ASN A 227 2.08 1.89 2.57
C ASN A 227 1.64 1.21 3.86
N MET A 228 2.49 0.36 4.44
CA MET A 228 2.16 -0.42 5.63
C MET A 228 2.47 0.27 6.96
N ALA A 229 2.81 1.56 6.97
CA ALA A 229 2.94 2.33 8.21
C ALA A 229 1.62 2.35 9.00
N ILE A 230 0.48 2.36 8.31
CA ILE A 230 -0.84 2.34 8.93
C ILE A 230 -1.12 1.03 9.69
N GLU A 231 -0.56 -0.10 9.24
CA GLU A 231 -0.65 -1.38 9.94
C GLU A 231 0.16 -1.41 11.23
N ALA A 232 1.15 -0.54 11.38
CA ALA A 232 1.85 -0.27 12.63
C ALA A 232 1.14 0.77 13.53
N GLY A 233 -0.03 1.29 13.11
CA GLY A 233 -0.81 2.30 13.82
C GLY A 233 -0.48 3.74 13.45
N ALA A 234 0.48 4.00 12.56
CA ALA A 234 0.87 5.35 12.17
C ALA A 234 0.12 5.82 10.92
N ARG A 235 -0.49 7.01 10.98
CA ARG A 235 -1.18 7.59 9.81
C ARG A 235 -0.23 8.02 8.71
N VAL A 236 1.04 8.31 9.04
CA VAL A 236 2.07 8.84 8.14
C VAL A 236 3.30 7.94 8.19
N GLY A 237 3.80 7.56 7.03
CA GLY A 237 5.11 6.94 6.84
C GLY A 237 5.91 7.79 5.86
N LEU A 238 7.16 8.08 6.15
CA LEU A 238 8.02 8.98 5.39
C LEU A 238 9.35 8.33 5.08
N VAL A 239 9.90 8.64 3.92
CA VAL A 239 11.31 8.44 3.59
C VAL A 239 11.88 9.76 3.10
N ALA A 240 13.08 10.12 3.55
CA ALA A 240 13.77 11.31 3.12
C ALA A 240 14.03 11.30 1.60
N VAL A 241 13.96 12.47 0.98
CA VAL A 241 14.20 12.62 -0.46
C VAL A 241 15.68 12.41 -0.78
N ASP A 242 15.95 11.68 -1.84
CA ASP A 242 17.28 11.48 -2.40
C ASP A 242 17.24 11.48 -3.93
N GLU A 243 18.38 11.24 -4.57
CA GLU A 243 18.49 11.23 -6.02
C GLU A 243 17.62 10.14 -6.69
N LYS A 244 17.31 9.02 -5.99
CA LYS A 244 16.38 8.00 -6.51
C LYS A 244 14.95 8.54 -6.60
N THR A 245 14.53 9.28 -5.58
CA THR A 245 13.21 9.93 -5.56
C THR A 245 13.10 10.98 -6.67
N ILE A 246 14.13 11.81 -6.84
CA ILE A 246 14.19 12.84 -7.88
C ILE A 246 14.13 12.20 -9.28
N ALA A 247 14.96 11.18 -9.53
CA ALA A 247 14.98 10.46 -10.79
C ALA A 247 13.63 9.76 -11.10
N TYR A 248 12.93 9.27 -10.08
CA TYR A 248 11.64 8.61 -10.27
C TYR A 248 10.57 9.58 -10.80
N VAL A 249 10.55 10.83 -10.29
CA VAL A 249 9.53 11.83 -10.68
C VAL A 249 9.91 12.63 -11.93
N GLU A 250 11.16 12.56 -12.36
CA GLU A 250 11.65 13.28 -13.54
C GLU A 250 10.87 12.90 -14.80
N GLY A 251 10.44 13.89 -15.55
CA GLY A 251 9.75 13.72 -16.83
C GLY A 251 8.32 13.17 -16.75
N ARG A 252 7.78 12.94 -15.56
CA ARG A 252 6.40 12.51 -15.38
C ARG A 252 5.40 13.61 -15.78
N PRO A 253 4.16 13.25 -16.18
CA PRO A 253 3.18 14.21 -16.72
C PRO A 253 2.95 15.46 -15.86
N PHE A 254 2.82 15.28 -14.53
CA PHE A 254 2.58 16.38 -13.58
C PHE A 254 3.85 16.93 -12.93
N ALA A 255 5.03 16.39 -13.26
CA ALA A 255 6.28 16.92 -12.74
C ALA A 255 6.58 18.30 -13.34
N PRO A 256 7.22 19.23 -12.58
CA PRO A 256 7.68 20.49 -13.08
C PRO A 256 8.63 20.32 -14.28
N LYS A 257 8.73 21.33 -15.13
CA LYS A 257 9.57 21.30 -16.34
C LYS A 257 10.47 22.52 -16.43
N GLY A 258 11.60 22.36 -17.12
CA GLY A 258 12.55 23.46 -17.37
C GLY A 258 13.04 24.12 -16.09
N ALA A 259 13.01 25.46 -16.03
CA ALA A 259 13.49 26.22 -14.87
C ALA A 259 12.74 25.91 -13.56
N ASP A 260 11.48 25.50 -13.63
CA ASP A 260 10.72 25.14 -12.44
C ASP A 260 11.14 23.76 -11.91
N TRP A 261 11.58 22.84 -12.78
CA TRP A 261 12.20 21.60 -12.37
C TRP A 261 13.48 21.84 -11.56
N GLU A 262 14.38 22.71 -12.06
CA GLU A 262 15.63 23.03 -11.36
C GLU A 262 15.39 23.62 -9.96
N LYS A 263 14.43 24.52 -9.85
CA LYS A 263 14.02 25.11 -8.55
C LYS A 263 13.44 24.05 -7.61
N ALA A 264 12.58 23.17 -8.15
CA ALA A 264 11.95 22.11 -7.37
C ALA A 264 13.01 21.13 -6.83
N VAL A 265 13.92 20.66 -7.68
CA VAL A 265 15.00 19.76 -7.29
C VAL A 265 15.88 20.37 -6.21
N ALA A 266 16.23 21.67 -6.34
CA ALA A 266 17.00 22.36 -5.31
C ALA A 266 16.28 22.38 -3.95
N ALA A 267 14.97 22.65 -3.95
CA ALA A 267 14.17 22.63 -2.72
C ALA A 267 13.94 21.21 -2.17
N TRP A 268 13.78 20.22 -3.04
CA TRP A 268 13.53 18.84 -2.62
C TRP A 268 14.72 18.19 -1.90
N ARG A 269 15.95 18.58 -2.22
CA ARG A 269 17.16 18.08 -1.54
C ARG A 269 17.23 18.47 -0.06
N ASP A 270 16.49 19.49 0.36
CA ASP A 270 16.38 19.90 1.77
C ASP A 270 15.34 19.08 2.57
N LEU A 271 14.58 18.21 1.90
CA LEU A 271 13.56 17.35 2.51
C LEU A 271 14.18 16.08 3.13
N VAL A 272 15.03 16.33 4.10
CA VAL A 272 15.69 15.34 4.97
C VAL A 272 15.63 15.84 6.40
N SER A 273 15.64 14.95 7.39
CA SER A 273 15.75 15.35 8.79
C SER A 273 17.14 15.92 9.08
N ASP A 274 17.19 17.00 9.86
CA ASP A 274 18.45 17.59 10.29
C ASP A 274 19.24 16.60 11.15
N ALA A 275 20.55 16.70 11.17
CA ALA A 275 21.42 15.75 11.87
C ALA A 275 21.19 15.72 13.40
N ASP A 276 20.75 16.86 13.96
CA ASP A 276 20.41 17.04 15.38
C ASP A 276 18.88 17.03 15.63
N ALA A 277 18.07 16.53 14.67
CA ALA A 277 16.63 16.40 14.83
C ALA A 277 16.28 15.42 15.94
N HIS A 278 15.29 15.79 16.75
CA HIS A 278 14.82 14.95 17.85
C HIS A 278 13.68 14.03 17.39
N PHE A 279 13.78 12.74 17.72
CA PHE A 279 12.72 11.76 17.58
C PHE A 279 12.23 11.33 18.96
N ASP A 280 10.92 11.35 19.18
CA ASP A 280 10.30 10.93 20.46
C ASP A 280 10.51 9.42 20.70
N THR A 281 10.61 8.64 19.64
CA THR A 281 10.83 7.20 19.68
C THR A 281 11.76 6.78 18.54
N VAL A 282 12.69 5.87 18.82
CA VAL A 282 13.58 5.26 17.82
C VAL A 282 13.43 3.74 17.90
N VAL A 283 13.20 3.10 16.75
CA VAL A 283 13.14 1.64 16.60
C VAL A 283 14.27 1.22 15.66
N GLU A 284 15.11 0.31 16.10
CA GLU A 284 16.27 -0.13 15.33
C GLU A 284 16.15 -1.60 14.94
N LEU A 285 16.49 -1.91 13.69
CA LEU A 285 16.63 -3.26 13.15
C LEU A 285 17.93 -3.36 12.37
N ARG A 286 18.46 -4.59 12.29
CA ARG A 286 19.57 -4.94 11.40
C ARG A 286 19.00 -5.66 10.19
N ALA A 287 19.37 -5.21 9.00
CA ALA A 287 18.87 -5.76 7.74
C ALA A 287 19.27 -7.23 7.55
N GLU A 288 20.47 -7.61 8.01
CA GLU A 288 21.00 -8.96 7.93
C GLU A 288 20.19 -9.98 8.74
N ASP A 289 19.49 -9.54 9.79
CA ASP A 289 18.69 -10.40 10.67
C ASP A 289 17.27 -10.62 10.14
N ILE A 290 16.87 -9.91 9.06
CA ILE A 290 15.55 -10.04 8.47
C ILE A 290 15.53 -11.25 7.51
N ILE A 291 14.61 -12.16 7.78
CA ILE A 291 14.31 -13.34 6.97
C ILE A 291 12.97 -13.12 6.26
N PRO A 292 12.66 -13.80 5.15
CA PRO A 292 11.33 -13.71 4.53
C PRO A 292 10.22 -13.95 5.55
N GLN A 293 9.25 -13.04 5.59
CA GLN A 293 8.20 -12.98 6.61
C GLN A 293 6.88 -13.58 6.10
N VAL A 294 6.13 -14.20 7.01
CA VAL A 294 4.78 -14.73 6.75
C VAL A 294 3.87 -14.38 7.93
N SER A 295 2.73 -13.74 7.68
CA SER A 295 1.72 -13.59 8.72
C SER A 295 0.98 -14.90 8.93
N TRP A 296 0.88 -15.38 10.18
CA TRP A 296 0.27 -16.65 10.53
C TRP A 296 -1.14 -16.50 11.15
N GLY A 297 -1.49 -15.30 11.60
CA GLY A 297 -2.73 -15.05 12.32
C GLY A 297 -3.65 -14.06 11.63
N THR A 298 -4.51 -13.42 12.40
CA THR A 298 -5.59 -12.51 11.95
C THR A 298 -5.24 -11.03 12.10
N SER A 299 -3.97 -10.71 12.31
CA SER A 299 -3.43 -9.35 12.42
C SER A 299 -2.05 -9.28 11.77
N PRO A 300 -1.65 -8.16 11.14
CA PRO A 300 -0.31 -7.99 10.56
C PRO A 300 0.83 -8.14 11.59
N GLU A 301 0.58 -7.91 12.88
CA GLU A 301 1.57 -8.14 13.94
C GLU A 301 1.81 -9.62 14.26
N MET A 302 0.85 -10.49 13.88
CA MET A 302 1.00 -11.94 14.00
C MET A 302 1.82 -12.48 12.83
N VAL A 303 3.08 -12.12 12.78
CA VAL A 303 4.04 -12.41 11.71
C VAL A 303 5.26 -13.11 12.26
N LEU A 304 5.84 -13.99 11.46
CA LEU A 304 7.04 -14.76 11.79
C LEU A 304 7.93 -14.95 10.56
N PRO A 305 9.25 -15.11 10.76
CA PRO A 305 10.13 -15.67 9.74
C PRO A 305 9.59 -17.02 9.22
N VAL A 306 9.77 -17.27 7.93
CA VAL A 306 9.24 -18.48 7.25
C VAL A 306 9.77 -19.80 7.83
N ASP A 307 10.94 -19.78 8.46
CA ASP A 307 11.59 -20.93 9.10
C ASP A 307 11.11 -21.21 10.54
N GLN A 308 10.17 -20.39 11.03
CA GLN A 308 9.66 -20.49 12.39
C GLN A 308 8.38 -21.32 12.49
N ARG A 309 7.90 -21.48 13.70
CA ARG A 309 6.69 -22.24 14.03
C ARG A 309 5.65 -21.33 14.66
N VAL A 310 4.40 -21.57 14.34
CA VAL A 310 3.23 -20.87 14.91
C VAL A 310 3.27 -21.01 16.45
N PRO A 311 2.98 -19.93 17.21
CA PRO A 311 3.05 -19.94 18.68
C PRO A 311 2.16 -21.03 19.31
N ASP A 312 2.64 -21.58 20.42
CA ASP A 312 1.85 -22.47 21.27
C ASP A 312 1.22 -21.65 22.40
N PRO A 313 -0.11 -21.50 22.46
CA PRO A 313 -0.78 -20.78 23.51
C PRO A 313 -0.55 -21.38 24.91
N ALA A 314 -0.21 -22.68 25.01
CA ALA A 314 0.02 -23.34 26.29
C ALA A 314 1.25 -22.78 27.04
N VAL A 315 2.23 -22.22 26.31
CA VAL A 315 3.45 -21.65 26.91
C VAL A 315 3.39 -20.13 27.07
N GLU A 316 2.32 -19.46 26.57
CA GLU A 316 2.13 -18.01 26.72
C GLU A 316 1.65 -17.68 28.15
N ALA A 317 2.42 -16.89 28.87
CA ALA A 317 2.13 -16.53 30.25
C ALA A 317 1.01 -15.49 30.38
N ASP A 318 0.94 -14.53 29.44
CA ASP A 318 -0.08 -13.48 29.44
C ASP A 318 -1.43 -14.08 28.98
N PRO A 319 -2.48 -14.06 29.83
CA PRO A 319 -3.76 -14.64 29.48
C PRO A 319 -4.48 -13.91 28.33
N VAL A 320 -4.20 -12.61 28.12
CA VAL A 320 -4.78 -11.83 27.01
C VAL A 320 -4.14 -12.26 25.70
N LYS A 321 -2.80 -12.33 25.67
CA LYS A 321 -2.05 -12.82 24.50
C LYS A 321 -2.40 -14.26 24.20
N ARG A 322 -2.46 -15.14 25.21
CA ARG A 322 -2.89 -16.54 25.06
C ARG A 322 -4.23 -16.63 24.37
N GLY A 323 -5.27 -15.94 24.87
CA GLY A 323 -6.59 -15.92 24.27
C GLY A 323 -6.61 -15.34 22.85
N SER A 324 -5.74 -14.40 22.53
CA SER A 324 -5.56 -13.87 21.17
C SER A 324 -4.98 -14.93 20.23
N ILE A 325 -3.92 -15.65 20.66
CA ILE A 325 -3.31 -16.74 19.90
C ILE A 325 -4.34 -17.86 19.64
N GLU A 326 -5.08 -18.29 20.68
CA GLU A 326 -6.11 -19.33 20.56
C GLU A 326 -7.19 -18.96 19.53
N ARG A 327 -7.69 -17.73 19.55
CA ARG A 327 -8.67 -17.24 18.56
C ARG A 327 -8.09 -17.22 17.15
N ALA A 328 -6.87 -16.70 16.99
CA ALA A 328 -6.20 -16.66 15.70
C ALA A 328 -5.98 -18.05 15.12
N LEU A 329 -5.47 -19.01 15.92
CA LEU A 329 -5.28 -20.40 15.51
C LEU A 329 -6.59 -21.04 15.07
N LYS A 330 -7.66 -20.83 15.85
CA LYS A 330 -8.99 -21.36 15.54
C LYS A 330 -9.51 -20.81 14.20
N TYR A 331 -9.42 -19.49 13.99
CA TYR A 331 -9.87 -18.88 12.73
C TYR A 331 -9.04 -19.36 11.55
N MET A 332 -7.72 -19.31 11.69
CA MET A 332 -6.77 -19.71 10.65
C MET A 332 -6.73 -21.24 10.43
N GLY A 333 -7.35 -22.04 11.31
CA GLY A 333 -7.33 -23.50 11.21
C GLY A 333 -5.93 -24.09 11.33
N LEU A 334 -5.05 -23.45 12.10
CA LEU A 334 -3.68 -23.88 12.33
C LEU A 334 -3.55 -24.59 13.67
N ALA A 335 -2.63 -25.56 13.73
CA ALA A 335 -2.26 -26.21 14.98
C ALA A 335 -1.20 -25.38 15.73
N ALA A 336 -1.25 -25.43 17.07
CA ALA A 336 -0.18 -24.90 17.89
C ALA A 336 1.17 -25.55 17.51
N ASN A 337 2.23 -24.76 17.48
CA ASN A 337 3.58 -25.22 17.13
C ASN A 337 3.71 -25.84 15.72
N GLN A 338 2.77 -25.58 14.81
CA GLN A 338 2.87 -25.96 13.40
C GLN A 338 3.99 -25.17 12.71
N ALA A 339 4.82 -25.81 11.88
CA ALA A 339 5.79 -25.08 11.08
C ALA A 339 5.07 -24.21 10.03
N ILE A 340 5.55 -22.99 9.80
CA ILE A 340 5.02 -22.11 8.74
C ILE A 340 5.07 -22.83 7.38
N THR A 341 6.13 -23.56 7.12
CA THR A 341 6.33 -24.34 5.88
C THR A 341 5.37 -25.52 5.70
N ASP A 342 4.64 -25.93 6.74
CA ASP A 342 3.63 -27.00 6.67
C ASP A 342 2.22 -26.47 6.34
N ILE A 343 2.04 -25.15 6.25
CA ILE A 343 0.76 -24.55 5.89
C ILE A 343 0.49 -24.79 4.41
N GLN A 344 -0.58 -25.52 4.12
CA GLN A 344 -1.04 -25.77 2.76
C GLN A 344 -1.87 -24.59 2.27
N LEU A 345 -1.75 -24.28 0.99
CA LEU A 345 -2.38 -23.12 0.37
C LEU A 345 -3.40 -23.53 -0.70
N ASP A 346 -4.49 -22.79 -0.76
CA ASP A 346 -5.55 -22.97 -1.77
C ASP A 346 -5.43 -21.92 -2.88
N ARG A 347 -5.04 -20.69 -2.53
CA ARG A 347 -4.95 -19.56 -3.48
C ARG A 347 -3.71 -18.72 -3.28
N VAL A 348 -3.35 -17.98 -4.33
CA VAL A 348 -2.28 -17.01 -4.31
C VAL A 348 -2.75 -15.71 -4.94
N PHE A 349 -2.43 -14.59 -4.31
CA PHE A 349 -2.73 -13.26 -4.81
C PHE A 349 -1.48 -12.38 -4.85
N ILE A 350 -1.10 -11.93 -6.04
CA ILE A 350 -0.03 -10.95 -6.28
C ILE A 350 -0.69 -9.69 -6.83
N GLY A 351 -0.73 -8.62 -6.03
CA GLY A 351 -1.47 -7.40 -6.35
C GLY A 351 -1.48 -6.43 -5.18
N SER A 352 -2.52 -5.57 -5.10
CA SER A 352 -2.70 -4.54 -4.06
C SER A 352 -1.82 -3.30 -4.27
N CYS A 353 -2.22 -2.17 -3.68
CA CYS A 353 -1.38 -0.97 -3.63
C CYS A 353 -0.02 -1.18 -2.98
N THR A 354 0.13 -2.23 -2.18
CA THR A 354 1.38 -2.58 -1.53
C THR A 354 2.41 -3.14 -2.52
N ASN A 355 2.01 -4.11 -3.37
CA ASN A 355 2.92 -4.88 -4.22
C ASN A 355 2.31 -5.26 -5.58
N SER A 356 2.07 -4.27 -6.41
CA SER A 356 1.55 -4.46 -7.78
C SER A 356 2.27 -3.60 -8.82
N ARG A 357 3.41 -3.03 -8.45
CA ARG A 357 4.26 -2.22 -9.33
C ARG A 357 5.18 -3.12 -10.15
N ILE A 358 5.82 -2.54 -11.16
CA ILE A 358 6.63 -3.32 -12.11
C ILE A 358 7.75 -4.14 -11.45
N GLU A 359 8.39 -3.63 -10.40
CA GLU A 359 9.43 -4.35 -9.67
C GLU A 359 8.88 -5.56 -8.91
N ASP A 360 7.69 -5.42 -8.32
CA ASP A 360 7.00 -6.49 -7.63
C ASP A 360 6.69 -7.65 -8.58
N LEU A 361 6.21 -7.31 -9.79
CA LEU A 361 5.91 -8.28 -10.84
C LEU A 361 7.18 -8.95 -11.37
N ARG A 362 8.27 -8.21 -11.54
CA ARG A 362 9.57 -8.78 -11.94
C ARG A 362 10.09 -9.77 -10.91
N ALA A 363 10.04 -9.41 -9.62
CA ALA A 363 10.49 -10.29 -8.54
C ALA A 363 9.68 -11.58 -8.46
N ALA A 364 8.37 -11.50 -8.63
CA ALA A 364 7.50 -12.68 -8.67
C ALA A 364 7.74 -13.54 -9.94
N ALA A 365 7.91 -12.88 -11.10
CA ALA A 365 8.15 -13.56 -12.38
C ALA A 365 9.50 -14.31 -12.40
N GLU A 366 10.53 -13.78 -11.75
CA GLU A 366 11.82 -14.46 -11.60
C GLU A 366 11.66 -15.83 -10.92
N VAL A 367 10.83 -15.90 -9.88
CA VAL A 367 10.51 -17.15 -9.18
C VAL A 367 9.62 -18.05 -10.03
N ALA A 368 8.63 -17.51 -10.73
CA ALA A 368 7.66 -18.29 -11.52
C ALA A 368 8.28 -18.87 -12.82
N LYS A 369 9.31 -18.22 -13.37
CA LYS A 369 9.91 -18.56 -14.66
C LYS A 369 10.40 -20.00 -14.72
N GLY A 370 9.89 -20.74 -15.72
CA GLY A 370 10.24 -22.15 -15.96
C GLY A 370 9.64 -23.14 -14.94
N ARG A 371 8.78 -22.66 -14.04
CA ARG A 371 8.07 -23.47 -13.06
C ARG A 371 6.56 -23.50 -13.34
N LYS A 372 5.83 -24.33 -12.62
CA LYS A 372 4.36 -24.45 -12.71
C LYS A 372 3.74 -24.22 -11.36
N VAL A 373 2.59 -23.58 -11.34
CA VAL A 373 1.72 -23.50 -10.17
C VAL A 373 1.37 -24.93 -9.72
N ALA A 374 1.50 -25.20 -8.43
CA ALA A 374 1.24 -26.52 -7.85
C ALA A 374 -0.23 -26.92 -8.06
N SER A 375 -0.48 -28.21 -8.31
CA SER A 375 -1.83 -28.73 -8.57
C SER A 375 -2.80 -28.58 -7.39
N THR A 376 -2.28 -28.31 -6.19
CA THR A 376 -3.07 -28.02 -4.98
C THR A 376 -3.62 -26.59 -4.95
N ILE A 377 -3.02 -25.67 -5.70
CA ILE A 377 -3.47 -24.28 -5.79
C ILE A 377 -4.64 -24.19 -6.76
N LYS A 378 -5.80 -23.82 -6.25
CA LYS A 378 -7.04 -23.66 -7.02
C LYS A 378 -7.00 -22.45 -7.95
N GLN A 379 -6.35 -21.37 -7.49
CA GLN A 379 -6.25 -20.12 -8.26
C GLN A 379 -5.03 -19.30 -7.82
N ALA A 380 -4.28 -18.81 -8.77
CA ALA A 380 -3.18 -17.87 -8.55
C ALA A 380 -3.37 -16.62 -9.42
N LEU A 381 -3.65 -15.48 -8.78
CA LEU A 381 -3.94 -14.21 -9.46
C LEU A 381 -2.71 -13.31 -9.48
N VAL A 382 -2.47 -12.65 -10.63
CA VAL A 382 -1.53 -11.55 -10.77
C VAL A 382 -2.27 -10.34 -11.31
N VAL A 383 -2.35 -9.28 -10.50
CA VAL A 383 -3.13 -8.08 -10.78
C VAL A 383 -2.17 -6.86 -10.81
N PRO A 384 -1.86 -6.31 -11.99
CA PRO A 384 -1.05 -5.10 -12.11
C PRO A 384 -1.71 -3.90 -11.42
N GLY A 385 -0.90 -2.97 -10.89
CA GLY A 385 -1.39 -1.83 -10.15
C GLY A 385 -2.02 -0.72 -11.00
N SER A 386 -1.67 -0.67 -12.28
CA SER A 386 -2.22 0.29 -13.25
C SER A 386 -2.16 -0.29 -14.66
N GLY A 387 -2.88 0.32 -15.59
CA GLY A 387 -2.78 -0.05 -17.01
C GLY A 387 -1.40 0.22 -17.59
N LEU A 388 -0.68 1.24 -17.12
CA LEU A 388 0.70 1.50 -17.55
C LEU A 388 1.67 0.44 -17.01
N VAL A 389 1.54 0.02 -15.76
CA VAL A 389 2.30 -1.13 -15.22
C VAL A 389 2.01 -2.39 -16.03
N LYS A 390 0.73 -2.65 -16.35
CA LYS A 390 0.33 -3.78 -17.18
C LYS A 390 1.00 -3.75 -18.55
N GLN A 391 0.91 -2.61 -19.24
CA GLN A 391 1.57 -2.44 -20.56
C GLN A 391 3.08 -2.67 -20.48
N GLN A 392 3.73 -2.14 -19.45
CA GLN A 392 5.17 -2.35 -19.26
C GLN A 392 5.49 -3.83 -19.01
N ALA A 393 4.74 -4.49 -18.14
CA ALA A 393 4.92 -5.92 -17.85
C ALA A 393 4.73 -6.78 -19.10
N GLU A 394 3.71 -6.50 -19.92
CA GLU A 394 3.45 -7.20 -21.19
C GLU A 394 4.57 -6.94 -22.21
N LYS A 395 5.08 -5.70 -22.28
CA LYS A 395 6.24 -5.37 -23.14
C LYS A 395 7.51 -6.13 -22.72
N GLU A 396 7.69 -6.36 -21.43
CA GLU A 396 8.80 -7.15 -20.88
C GLU A 396 8.55 -8.66 -20.95
N GLY A 397 7.33 -9.10 -21.32
CA GLY A 397 6.95 -10.51 -21.42
C GLY A 397 6.69 -11.18 -20.09
N LEU A 398 6.46 -10.41 -19.01
CA LEU A 398 6.16 -10.96 -17.68
C LEU A 398 4.81 -11.67 -17.65
N ASP A 399 3.82 -11.17 -18.40
CA ASP A 399 2.51 -11.80 -18.59
C ASP A 399 2.64 -13.24 -19.10
N LYS A 400 3.52 -13.46 -20.09
CA LYS A 400 3.79 -14.79 -20.67
C LYS A 400 4.39 -15.74 -19.64
N ILE A 401 5.35 -15.26 -18.83
CA ILE A 401 5.95 -16.06 -17.76
C ILE A 401 4.88 -16.51 -16.78
N PHE A 402 3.99 -15.60 -16.32
CA PHE A 402 2.91 -15.93 -15.40
C PHE A 402 1.89 -16.89 -16.00
N ILE A 403 1.42 -16.62 -17.22
CA ILE A 403 0.45 -17.47 -17.91
C ILE A 403 1.03 -18.87 -18.15
N GLU A 404 2.28 -18.96 -18.63
CA GLU A 404 2.98 -20.22 -18.82
C GLU A 404 3.15 -21.00 -17.52
N ALA A 405 3.38 -20.29 -16.40
CA ALA A 405 3.44 -20.92 -15.08
C ALA A 405 2.07 -21.38 -14.54
N GLY A 406 0.96 -20.87 -15.09
CA GLY A 406 -0.40 -21.21 -14.67
C GLY A 406 -1.07 -20.17 -13.77
N PHE A 407 -0.54 -18.96 -13.70
CA PHE A 407 -1.21 -17.83 -13.08
C PHE A 407 -2.25 -17.21 -14.01
N GLU A 408 -3.26 -16.59 -13.44
CA GLU A 408 -4.23 -15.77 -14.15
C GLU A 408 -3.74 -14.31 -14.21
N TRP A 409 -3.47 -13.83 -15.43
CA TRP A 409 -3.10 -12.44 -15.68
C TRP A 409 -4.34 -11.56 -15.78
N ARG A 410 -4.44 -10.55 -14.92
CA ARG A 410 -5.66 -9.76 -14.72
C ARG A 410 -5.54 -8.32 -15.22
N GLU A 411 -6.67 -7.62 -15.27
CA GLU A 411 -6.76 -6.18 -15.49
C GLU A 411 -6.52 -5.41 -14.18
N PRO A 412 -6.05 -4.15 -14.24
CA PRO A 412 -5.67 -3.37 -13.06
C PRO A 412 -6.83 -3.08 -12.09
N GLY A 413 -6.57 -3.15 -10.78
CA GLY A 413 -7.52 -2.81 -9.73
C GLY A 413 -7.09 -3.36 -8.38
N CYS A 414 -7.85 -3.05 -7.32
CA CYS A 414 -7.58 -3.55 -5.96
C CYS A 414 -7.86 -5.06 -5.82
N SER A 415 -8.79 -5.61 -6.63
CA SER A 415 -9.05 -7.05 -6.69
C SER A 415 -9.28 -7.68 -5.30
N MET A 416 -8.64 -8.80 -5.05
CA MET A 416 -8.75 -9.55 -3.80
C MET A 416 -8.22 -8.79 -2.56
N CYS A 417 -7.52 -7.66 -2.70
CA CYS A 417 -7.02 -6.90 -1.54
C CYS A 417 -8.14 -6.52 -0.56
N LEU A 418 -9.31 -6.17 -1.08
CA LEU A 418 -10.50 -5.79 -0.29
C LEU A 418 -11.72 -6.67 -0.59
N ALA A 419 -11.67 -7.47 -1.65
CA ALA A 419 -12.75 -8.36 -2.09
C ALA A 419 -14.09 -7.63 -2.33
N MET A 420 -14.04 -6.40 -2.87
CA MET A 420 -15.21 -5.63 -3.29
C MET A 420 -15.67 -5.97 -4.72
N ASN A 421 -14.96 -6.84 -5.41
CA ASN A 421 -15.28 -7.40 -6.71
C ASN A 421 -15.41 -8.94 -6.60
N PRO A 422 -15.62 -9.68 -7.71
CA PRO A 422 -15.72 -11.14 -7.69
C PRO A 422 -14.47 -11.89 -7.21
N ASP A 423 -13.29 -11.24 -7.20
CA ASP A 423 -12.04 -11.84 -6.72
C ASP A 423 -12.04 -11.93 -5.19
N ARG A 424 -12.38 -13.10 -4.65
CA ARG A 424 -12.46 -13.32 -3.20
C ARG A 424 -12.18 -14.77 -2.82
N LEU A 425 -11.83 -14.98 -1.56
CA LEU A 425 -11.66 -16.31 -0.97
C LEU A 425 -13.00 -16.91 -0.58
N GLU A 426 -13.08 -18.22 -0.70
CA GLU A 426 -14.12 -19.02 -0.06
C GLU A 426 -13.76 -19.28 1.41
N SER A 427 -14.78 -19.59 2.21
CA SER A 427 -14.59 -19.87 3.65
C SER A 427 -13.62 -21.04 3.87
N GLY A 428 -12.63 -20.82 4.71
CA GLY A 428 -11.62 -21.82 5.05
C GLY A 428 -10.43 -21.88 4.09
N GLU A 429 -10.45 -21.19 2.94
CA GLU A 429 -9.32 -21.18 2.02
C GLU A 429 -8.15 -20.38 2.56
N HIS A 430 -6.94 -20.91 2.41
CA HIS A 430 -5.68 -20.26 2.73
C HIS A 430 -5.10 -19.57 1.49
N CYS A 431 -4.72 -18.32 1.63
CA CYS A 431 -4.14 -17.51 0.55
C CYS A 431 -2.79 -16.93 0.96
N ALA A 432 -1.75 -17.18 0.17
CA ALA A 432 -0.54 -16.36 0.20
C ALA A 432 -0.78 -15.06 -0.57
N SER A 433 -0.70 -13.92 0.09
CA SER A 433 -1.15 -12.65 -0.44
C SER A 433 -0.13 -11.53 -0.28
N THR A 434 0.07 -10.74 -1.32
CA THR A 434 0.90 -9.52 -1.25
C THR A 434 0.12 -8.28 -0.80
N SER A 435 -1.13 -8.44 -0.37
CA SER A 435 -1.92 -7.35 0.23
C SER A 435 -1.30 -6.84 1.54
N ASN A 436 -1.92 -5.85 2.15
CA ASN A 436 -1.41 -5.15 3.33
C ASN A 436 -2.09 -5.58 4.63
N ARG A 437 -3.30 -6.15 4.56
CA ARG A 437 -4.12 -6.53 5.72
C ARG A 437 -4.62 -7.95 5.63
N ASN A 438 -4.72 -8.62 6.78
CA ASN A 438 -5.14 -10.02 6.91
C ASN A 438 -6.15 -10.25 8.05
N PHE A 439 -6.89 -9.24 8.49
CA PHE A 439 -7.92 -9.45 9.49
C PHE A 439 -9.06 -10.37 8.96
N GLU A 440 -9.83 -10.93 9.86
CA GLU A 440 -10.91 -11.87 9.56
C GLU A 440 -11.86 -11.35 8.47
N GLY A 441 -12.05 -12.12 7.41
CA GLY A 441 -12.94 -11.80 6.30
C GLY A 441 -12.41 -10.76 5.29
N ARG A 442 -11.19 -10.24 5.44
CA ARG A 442 -10.65 -9.19 4.56
C ARG A 442 -10.69 -9.52 3.07
N GLN A 443 -10.32 -10.74 2.70
CA GLN A 443 -10.30 -11.22 1.32
C GLN A 443 -11.51 -12.12 0.97
N GLY A 444 -12.54 -12.12 1.79
CA GLY A 444 -13.74 -12.95 1.68
C GLY A 444 -14.14 -13.54 3.03
N ALA A 445 -15.44 -13.73 3.25
CA ALA A 445 -15.98 -14.24 4.52
C ALA A 445 -15.39 -15.62 4.87
N GLY A 446 -14.71 -15.72 6.04
CA GLY A 446 -14.03 -16.93 6.48
C GLY A 446 -12.73 -17.26 5.73
N GLY A 447 -12.28 -16.41 4.82
CA GLY A 447 -10.99 -16.54 4.13
C GLY A 447 -9.80 -16.33 5.08
N ARG A 448 -8.71 -17.05 4.84
CA ARG A 448 -7.50 -17.10 5.68
C ARG A 448 -6.31 -16.53 4.93
N THR A 449 -5.97 -15.29 5.23
CA THR A 449 -4.94 -14.53 4.49
C THR A 449 -3.60 -14.55 5.22
N HIS A 450 -2.54 -14.89 4.49
CA HIS A 450 -1.16 -14.81 4.93
C HIS A 450 -0.42 -13.75 4.12
N LEU A 451 0.06 -12.70 4.78
CA LEU A 451 0.81 -11.63 4.14
C LEU A 451 2.25 -12.07 3.88
N VAL A 452 2.70 -11.90 2.64
CA VAL A 452 4.03 -12.26 2.17
C VAL A 452 4.54 -11.26 1.12
N SER A 453 5.83 -11.32 0.80
CA SER A 453 6.41 -10.58 -0.32
C SER A 453 6.02 -11.19 -1.69
N PRO A 454 6.13 -10.45 -2.81
CA PRO A 454 5.81 -10.95 -4.15
C PRO A 454 6.57 -12.23 -4.53
N ALA A 455 7.86 -12.28 -4.24
CA ALA A 455 8.69 -13.46 -4.49
C ALA A 455 8.25 -14.65 -3.64
N MET A 456 7.90 -14.42 -2.36
CA MET A 456 7.36 -15.45 -1.47
C MET A 456 5.98 -15.96 -1.93
N ALA A 457 5.12 -15.06 -2.45
CA ALA A 457 3.83 -15.46 -3.01
C ALA A 457 4.00 -16.34 -4.25
N ALA A 458 4.91 -15.99 -5.15
CA ALA A 458 5.24 -16.81 -6.31
C ALA A 458 5.86 -18.16 -5.91
N ALA A 459 6.75 -18.20 -4.92
CA ALA A 459 7.29 -19.43 -4.36
C ALA A 459 6.20 -20.33 -3.78
N ALA A 460 5.28 -19.73 -3.02
CA ALA A 460 4.11 -20.40 -2.46
C ALA A 460 3.20 -20.99 -3.56
N ALA A 461 3.00 -20.28 -4.67
CA ALA A 461 2.22 -20.75 -5.81
C ALA A 461 2.83 -22.01 -6.45
N VAL A 462 4.14 -22.01 -6.67
CA VAL A 462 4.80 -23.15 -7.36
C VAL A 462 5.04 -24.36 -6.45
N THR A 463 4.96 -24.18 -5.14
CA THR A 463 5.17 -25.28 -4.16
C THR A 463 3.88 -25.77 -3.49
N GLY A 464 2.79 -24.97 -3.53
CA GLY A 464 1.52 -25.27 -2.85
C GLY A 464 1.57 -25.04 -1.33
N ARG A 465 2.69 -24.53 -0.81
CA ARG A 465 2.93 -24.26 0.62
C ARG A 465 3.96 -23.16 0.78
N PHE A 466 4.18 -22.67 1.99
CA PHE A 466 5.28 -21.73 2.23
C PHE A 466 6.64 -22.43 2.17
N ILE A 467 7.61 -21.74 1.57
CA ILE A 467 9.01 -22.14 1.50
C ILE A 467 9.86 -20.87 1.59
N ASP A 468 11.08 -20.99 2.06
CA ASP A 468 12.04 -19.90 1.97
C ASP A 468 12.41 -19.66 0.49
N VAL A 469 11.97 -18.53 -0.07
CA VAL A 469 12.20 -18.20 -1.48
C VAL A 469 13.68 -18.22 -1.85
N ARG A 470 14.58 -17.98 -0.89
CA ARG A 470 16.04 -18.02 -1.09
C ARG A 470 16.54 -19.38 -1.57
N GLU A 471 15.79 -20.44 -1.32
CA GLU A 471 16.09 -21.79 -1.83
C GLU A 471 15.82 -21.92 -3.34
N LEU A 472 14.88 -21.14 -3.87
CA LEU A 472 14.52 -21.16 -5.31
C LEU A 472 15.32 -20.16 -6.17
N LEU A 473 15.99 -19.19 -5.53
CA LEU A 473 16.79 -18.15 -6.20
C LEU A 473 18.29 -18.50 -6.29
N LYS A 474 18.68 -19.72 -5.90
CA LYS A 474 20.07 -20.22 -5.94
C LYS A 474 20.49 -20.62 -7.36
#